data_a6f0a89ba44245b9d8fa282cf5d89597
#
_entry.id   a6f0a89ba44245b9d8fa282cf5d89597
#
_cell.length_a   1.000
_cell.length_b   1.000
_cell.length_c   1.000
_cell.angle_alpha   90.00
_cell.angle_beta   90.00
_cell.angle_gamma   90.00
#
_symmetry.space_group_name_H-M   'P 1'
#
loop_
_entity.id
_entity.type
_entity.pdbx_description
1 polymer ?
#
loop_
_entity_poly.entity_id
_entity_poly.type
_entity_poly.pdbx_seq_one_letter_code
_entity_poly.pdbx_strand_id
1 'polypeptide(L)'
;MLTARDIGGMMAMMPAFATDAAGSLTATDTVSVDRLRAGLDRMVRDGADVIATTGSFGECHTLLPDEFAVLARECADVVARRVPLFVGVTSANARETVAKMRVVADSPADGVLLGVPYYFPSTVENAVRFFREIAELFPKLAILIYHNPALHHVTLSVESFEALVKIPQIVGMKDSHRDTTAFLRLQEVVRGKISVMVNAIQYVPYAQMGAAGFWSIDAWMGPWPFFALRDAVKRDDLKAARTIILELAGPTRTMNLSWRETAAKLAIAMAGYVEPGPLRPPFLDIPPEVIEAQKKKVERWQRLCAKYSPAYAAAPKRAVAG
;
A
#
# COMPACT_ATOMS: atom_id res chain seq x y z
N MET A 1 13.92 -8.54 -14.09
CA MET A 1 13.51 -8.38 -12.68
C MET A 1 13.73 -6.93 -12.29
N LEU A 2 12.83 -6.32 -11.53
CA LEU A 2 13.01 -4.95 -11.02
C LEU A 2 14.26 -4.83 -10.13
N THR A 3 14.76 -3.61 -10.02
CA THR A 3 15.85 -3.21 -9.12
C THR A 3 15.38 -2.12 -8.16
N ALA A 4 16.17 -1.77 -7.17
CA ALA A 4 15.85 -0.66 -6.28
C ALA A 4 15.60 0.67 -7.03
N ARG A 5 16.23 0.90 -8.18
CA ARG A 5 16.08 2.13 -8.98
C ARG A 5 14.70 2.27 -9.62
N ASP A 6 14.00 1.17 -9.79
CA ASP A 6 12.67 1.13 -10.40
C ASP A 6 11.55 1.46 -9.39
N ILE A 7 11.91 1.61 -8.10
CA ILE A 7 10.95 1.80 -7.00
C ILE A 7 11.16 3.16 -6.34
N GLY A 8 10.15 4.02 -6.46
CA GLY A 8 10.18 5.34 -5.87
C GLY A 8 8.88 6.11 -6.12
N GLY A 9 8.85 7.37 -5.70
CA GLY A 9 7.68 8.22 -5.86
C GLY A 9 6.49 7.81 -4.96
N MET A 10 5.28 7.79 -5.50
CA MET A 10 4.08 7.44 -4.76
C MET A 10 3.67 5.99 -5.01
N MET A 11 3.70 5.17 -3.99
CA MET A 11 3.15 3.82 -4.00
C MET A 11 1.69 3.84 -3.51
N ALA A 12 0.75 3.51 -4.40
CA ALA A 12 -0.65 3.39 -4.07
C ALA A 12 -0.95 2.01 -3.49
N MET A 13 -1.34 1.97 -2.20
CA MET A 13 -1.78 0.75 -1.51
C MET A 13 -3.23 0.46 -1.87
N MET A 14 -3.48 -0.55 -2.69
CA MET A 14 -4.78 -0.81 -3.29
C MET A 14 -5.79 -1.40 -2.29
N PRO A 15 -7.07 -0.90 -2.27
CA PRO A 15 -8.15 -1.58 -1.57
C PRO A 15 -8.50 -2.90 -2.26
N ALA A 16 -9.03 -3.88 -1.52
CA ALA A 16 -9.63 -5.06 -2.13
C ALA A 16 -11.02 -4.68 -2.67
N PHE A 17 -11.13 -4.48 -3.98
CA PHE A 17 -12.40 -4.20 -4.64
C PHE A 17 -13.39 -5.35 -4.45
N ALA A 18 -14.60 -5.03 -4.02
CA ALA A 18 -15.57 -6.01 -3.56
C ALA A 18 -16.88 -5.96 -4.35
N THR A 19 -17.50 -7.13 -4.56
CA THR A 19 -18.91 -7.24 -5.02
C THR A 19 -19.87 -6.81 -3.91
N ASP A 20 -21.12 -6.52 -4.27
CA ASP A 20 -22.12 -6.11 -3.26
C ASP A 20 -22.45 -7.24 -2.25
N ALA A 21 -22.19 -8.49 -2.63
CA ALA A 21 -22.36 -9.65 -1.76
C ALA A 21 -21.25 -9.84 -0.72
N ALA A 22 -20.17 -9.09 -0.79
CA ALA A 22 -18.97 -9.30 0.03
C ALA A 22 -19.19 -9.16 1.54
N GLY A 23 -20.29 -8.53 1.98
CA GLY A 23 -20.68 -8.46 3.39
C GLY A 23 -21.24 -9.77 3.96
N SER A 24 -21.50 -10.77 3.15
CA SER A 24 -22.03 -12.07 3.60
C SER A 24 -20.92 -13.02 4.05
N LEU A 25 -21.07 -13.66 5.22
CA LEU A 25 -20.16 -14.71 5.70
C LEU A 25 -20.08 -15.94 4.79
N THR A 26 -21.10 -16.17 3.98
CA THR A 26 -21.21 -17.34 3.11
C THR A 26 -20.84 -17.05 1.65
N ALA A 27 -20.54 -15.80 1.32
CA ALA A 27 -20.12 -15.44 -0.04
C ALA A 27 -18.73 -15.99 -0.37
N THR A 28 -18.58 -16.55 -1.57
CA THR A 28 -17.33 -17.18 -2.04
C THR A 28 -16.74 -16.51 -3.30
N ASP A 29 -17.40 -15.48 -3.81
CA ASP A 29 -16.97 -14.71 -4.98
C ASP A 29 -17.16 -13.21 -4.69
N THR A 30 -16.27 -12.67 -3.90
CA THR A 30 -16.40 -11.31 -3.36
C THR A 30 -15.46 -10.30 -4.05
N VAL A 31 -14.64 -10.70 -5.00
CA VAL A 31 -13.80 -9.77 -5.77
C VAL A 31 -14.57 -9.22 -6.96
N SER A 32 -14.78 -7.90 -6.99
CA SER A 32 -15.38 -7.24 -8.14
C SER A 32 -14.33 -6.92 -9.20
N VAL A 33 -14.26 -7.73 -10.23
CA VAL A 33 -13.32 -7.55 -11.36
C VAL A 33 -13.54 -6.22 -12.06
N ASP A 34 -14.80 -5.82 -12.28
CA ASP A 34 -15.13 -4.57 -12.99
C ASP A 34 -14.68 -3.34 -12.19
N ARG A 35 -14.98 -3.30 -10.87
CA ARG A 35 -14.53 -2.22 -9.99
C ARG A 35 -13.01 -2.17 -9.90
N LEU A 36 -12.38 -3.34 -9.77
CA LEU A 36 -10.92 -3.47 -9.74
C LEU A 36 -10.29 -2.92 -11.02
N ARG A 37 -10.71 -3.40 -12.19
CA ARG A 37 -10.19 -2.97 -13.48
C ARG A 37 -10.35 -1.46 -13.68
N ALA A 38 -11.55 -0.94 -13.44
CA ALA A 38 -11.82 0.49 -13.60
C ALA A 38 -11.00 1.36 -12.63
N GLY A 39 -10.96 0.99 -11.35
CA GLY A 39 -10.23 1.75 -10.34
C GLY A 39 -8.72 1.70 -10.53
N LEU A 40 -8.17 0.51 -10.77
CA LEU A 40 -6.73 0.32 -10.92
C LEU A 40 -6.21 0.97 -12.20
N ASP A 41 -6.90 0.80 -13.33
CA ASP A 41 -6.52 1.45 -14.58
C ASP A 41 -6.54 2.97 -14.45
N ARG A 42 -7.54 3.53 -13.76
CA ARG A 42 -7.61 4.96 -13.46
C ARG A 42 -6.40 5.43 -12.65
N MET A 43 -6.04 4.74 -11.57
CA MET A 43 -4.90 5.10 -10.72
C MET A 43 -3.58 5.09 -11.49
N VAL A 44 -3.38 4.09 -12.36
CA VAL A 44 -2.18 3.97 -13.20
C VAL A 44 -2.14 5.09 -14.25
N ARG A 45 -3.26 5.36 -14.94
CA ARG A 45 -3.33 6.46 -15.93
C ARG A 45 -3.14 7.84 -15.32
N ASP A 46 -3.62 8.05 -14.09
CA ASP A 46 -3.50 9.33 -13.41
C ASP A 46 -2.07 9.57 -12.88
N GLY A 47 -1.20 8.55 -12.85
CA GLY A 47 0.25 8.71 -12.63
C GLY A 47 0.79 8.18 -11.32
N ALA A 48 0.20 7.13 -10.74
CA ALA A 48 0.85 6.38 -9.65
C ALA A 48 2.20 5.82 -10.12
N ASP A 49 3.22 5.90 -9.27
CA ASP A 49 4.56 5.41 -9.62
C ASP A 49 4.71 3.91 -9.33
N VAL A 50 4.05 3.38 -8.31
CA VAL A 50 4.08 1.97 -7.89
C VAL A 50 2.69 1.55 -7.40
N ILE A 51 2.28 0.34 -7.69
CA ILE A 51 1.06 -0.28 -7.14
C ILE A 51 1.44 -1.42 -6.18
N ALA A 52 0.82 -1.45 -5.01
CA ALA A 52 0.91 -2.59 -4.10
C ALA A 52 -0.50 -3.04 -3.67
N THR A 53 -0.76 -4.34 -3.74
CA THR A 53 -2.08 -4.91 -3.44
C THR A 53 -2.04 -5.77 -2.18
N THR A 54 -3.17 -6.26 -1.76
CA THR A 54 -3.34 -7.33 -0.74
C THR A 54 -2.39 -7.24 0.47
N GLY A 55 -2.06 -6.01 0.90
CA GLY A 55 -1.57 -5.75 2.26
C GLY A 55 -2.75 -5.75 3.23
N SER A 56 -2.56 -5.29 4.48
CA SER A 56 -3.62 -5.22 5.49
C SER A 56 -4.80 -4.38 4.99
N PHE A 57 -4.54 -3.20 4.44
CA PHE A 57 -5.56 -2.37 3.82
C PHE A 57 -6.25 -3.05 2.62
N GLY A 58 -5.51 -3.85 1.85
CA GLY A 58 -6.03 -4.69 0.77
C GLY A 58 -6.76 -5.94 1.26
N GLU A 59 -7.18 -5.98 2.53
CA GLU A 59 -7.99 -7.03 3.12
C GLU A 59 -7.44 -8.45 2.90
N CYS A 60 -6.10 -8.63 2.87
CA CYS A 60 -5.44 -9.90 2.59
C CYS A 60 -5.87 -11.06 3.50
N HIS A 61 -6.38 -10.73 4.67
CA HIS A 61 -6.84 -11.67 5.72
C HIS A 61 -8.31 -12.08 5.58
N THR A 62 -9.06 -11.49 4.64
CA THR A 62 -10.48 -11.79 4.41
C THR A 62 -10.72 -12.50 3.09
N LEU A 63 -9.73 -12.57 2.20
CA LEU A 63 -9.85 -13.19 0.89
C LEU A 63 -9.66 -14.71 0.97
N LEU A 64 -10.54 -15.44 0.33
CA LEU A 64 -10.35 -16.86 0.09
C LEU A 64 -9.23 -17.10 -0.94
N PRO A 65 -8.62 -18.30 -1.00
CA PRO A 65 -7.53 -18.60 -1.93
C PRO A 65 -7.88 -18.33 -3.40
N ASP A 66 -9.09 -18.69 -3.84
CA ASP A 66 -9.55 -18.47 -5.22
C ASP A 66 -9.77 -16.99 -5.51
N GLU A 67 -10.32 -16.25 -4.54
CA GLU A 67 -10.48 -14.80 -4.62
C GLU A 67 -9.12 -14.08 -4.72
N PHE A 68 -8.14 -14.53 -3.94
CA PHE A 68 -6.78 -14.03 -4.05
C PHE A 68 -6.20 -14.27 -5.44
N ALA A 69 -6.42 -15.47 -6.01
CA ALA A 69 -5.92 -15.82 -7.33
C ALA A 69 -6.55 -14.96 -8.44
N VAL A 70 -7.86 -14.71 -8.35
CA VAL A 70 -8.57 -13.78 -9.27
C VAL A 70 -7.99 -12.38 -9.15
N LEU A 71 -7.92 -11.83 -7.93
CA LEU A 71 -7.41 -10.47 -7.70
C LEU A 71 -5.97 -10.30 -8.20
N ALA A 72 -5.08 -11.25 -7.91
CA ALA A 72 -3.68 -11.19 -8.31
C ALA A 72 -3.52 -11.16 -9.84
N ARG A 73 -4.23 -12.04 -10.57
CA ARG A 73 -4.20 -12.10 -12.04
C ARG A 73 -4.78 -10.83 -12.65
N GLU A 74 -5.96 -10.41 -12.21
CA GLU A 74 -6.62 -9.21 -12.71
C GLU A 74 -5.78 -7.94 -12.51
N CYS A 75 -5.13 -7.81 -11.35
CA CYS A 75 -4.21 -6.69 -11.13
C CYS A 75 -3.03 -6.71 -12.10
N ALA A 76 -2.43 -7.88 -12.32
CA ALA A 76 -1.30 -8.02 -13.21
C ALA A 76 -1.68 -7.71 -14.67
N ASP A 77 -2.84 -8.18 -15.11
CA ASP A 77 -3.37 -7.93 -16.47
C ASP A 77 -3.70 -6.45 -16.68
N VAL A 78 -4.34 -5.80 -15.69
CA VAL A 78 -4.69 -4.37 -15.80
C VAL A 78 -3.44 -3.49 -15.75
N VAL A 79 -2.53 -3.75 -14.83
CA VAL A 79 -1.29 -2.93 -14.74
C VAL A 79 -0.41 -3.13 -15.97
N ALA A 80 -0.35 -4.35 -16.51
CA ALA A 80 0.34 -4.68 -17.77
C ALA A 80 1.77 -4.08 -17.84
N ARG A 81 2.50 -4.10 -16.73
CA ARG A 81 3.85 -3.54 -16.60
C ARG A 81 3.99 -2.04 -16.90
N ARG A 82 2.89 -1.29 -16.89
CA ARG A 82 2.95 0.19 -17.05
C ARG A 82 3.64 0.87 -15.86
N VAL A 83 3.53 0.29 -14.69
CA VAL A 83 4.23 0.67 -13.45
C VAL A 83 4.59 -0.60 -12.69
N PRO A 84 5.59 -0.59 -11.78
CA PRO A 84 5.87 -1.71 -10.89
C PRO A 84 4.64 -2.16 -10.09
N LEU A 85 4.34 -3.45 -10.13
CA LEU A 85 3.25 -4.08 -9.39
C LEU A 85 3.78 -5.10 -8.38
N PHE A 86 3.46 -4.89 -7.10
CA PHE A 86 3.75 -5.81 -6.00
C PHE A 86 2.46 -6.38 -5.43
N VAL A 87 2.25 -7.69 -5.60
CA VAL A 87 1.09 -8.39 -5.04
C VAL A 87 1.42 -8.86 -3.62
N GLY A 88 0.59 -8.49 -2.64
CA GLY A 88 0.78 -8.87 -1.24
C GLY A 88 0.50 -10.36 -1.02
N VAL A 89 1.47 -11.07 -0.45
CA VAL A 89 1.41 -12.53 -0.20
C VAL A 89 1.58 -12.88 1.27
N THR A 90 1.64 -11.88 2.15
CA THR A 90 1.74 -12.09 3.60
C THR A 90 0.56 -12.92 4.10
N SER A 91 0.82 -13.95 4.88
CA SER A 91 -0.17 -14.92 5.34
C SER A 91 0.05 -15.31 6.80
N ALA A 92 -0.89 -16.05 7.38
CA ALA A 92 -0.78 -16.54 8.75
C ALA A 92 0.39 -17.52 8.93
N ASN A 93 0.76 -18.24 7.86
CA ASN A 93 1.86 -19.20 7.88
C ASN A 93 2.66 -19.20 6.57
N ALA A 94 3.91 -19.70 6.63
CA ALA A 94 4.82 -19.70 5.50
C ALA A 94 4.37 -20.57 4.30
N ARG A 95 3.66 -21.67 4.54
CA ARG A 95 3.20 -22.56 3.46
C ARG A 95 2.10 -21.90 2.63
N GLU A 96 1.20 -21.17 3.26
CA GLU A 96 0.19 -20.37 2.58
C GLU A 96 0.86 -19.23 1.79
N THR A 97 1.89 -18.59 2.34
CA THR A 97 2.69 -17.61 1.60
C THR A 97 3.27 -18.24 0.32
N VAL A 98 3.87 -19.44 0.40
CA VAL A 98 4.39 -20.15 -0.78
C VAL A 98 3.29 -20.48 -1.79
N ALA A 99 2.10 -20.86 -1.35
CA ALA A 99 0.96 -21.11 -2.24
C ALA A 99 0.56 -19.82 -3.01
N LYS A 100 0.45 -18.69 -2.31
CA LYS A 100 0.18 -17.38 -2.94
C LYS A 100 1.31 -16.94 -3.87
N MET A 101 2.57 -17.17 -3.49
CA MET A 101 3.74 -16.88 -4.34
C MET A 101 3.69 -17.63 -5.70
N ARG A 102 3.22 -18.89 -5.71
CA ARG A 102 3.04 -19.65 -6.97
C ARG A 102 2.02 -18.98 -7.88
N VAL A 103 0.89 -18.55 -7.35
CA VAL A 103 -0.11 -17.81 -8.13
C VAL A 103 0.48 -16.54 -8.77
N VAL A 104 1.27 -15.79 -7.99
CA VAL A 104 1.92 -14.57 -8.50
C VAL A 104 3.00 -14.88 -9.52
N ALA A 105 3.78 -15.95 -9.31
CA ALA A 105 4.84 -16.39 -10.24
C ALA A 105 4.29 -16.80 -11.62
N ASP A 106 3.04 -17.28 -11.66
CA ASP A 106 2.32 -17.66 -12.89
C ASP A 106 1.59 -16.47 -13.55
N SER A 107 1.80 -15.25 -13.06
CA SER A 107 1.19 -14.02 -13.58
C SER A 107 2.26 -13.05 -14.12
N PRO A 108 1.88 -12.02 -14.89
CA PRO A 108 2.81 -10.97 -15.35
C PRO A 108 3.19 -9.93 -14.28
N ALA A 109 2.89 -10.16 -12.99
CA ALA A 109 3.30 -9.28 -11.90
C ALA A 109 4.84 -9.20 -11.78
N ASP A 110 5.34 -8.04 -11.37
CA ASP A 110 6.78 -7.80 -11.25
C ASP A 110 7.38 -8.39 -9.96
N GLY A 111 6.57 -8.45 -8.90
CA GLY A 111 7.04 -8.91 -7.60
C GLY A 111 5.94 -9.02 -6.56
N VAL A 112 6.37 -9.19 -5.32
CA VAL A 112 5.49 -9.41 -4.17
C VAL A 112 5.76 -8.41 -3.05
N LEU A 113 4.68 -7.99 -2.37
CA LEU A 113 4.75 -7.33 -1.07
C LEU A 113 4.73 -8.42 0.01
N LEU A 114 5.87 -8.64 0.66
CA LEU A 114 6.10 -9.77 1.54
C LEU A 114 6.45 -9.33 2.98
N GLY A 115 5.57 -9.61 3.93
CA GLY A 115 5.86 -9.62 5.36
C GLY A 115 6.11 -11.02 5.88
N VAL A 116 6.68 -11.13 7.09
CA VAL A 116 6.77 -12.43 7.76
C VAL A 116 5.39 -12.95 8.16
N PRO A 117 5.20 -14.27 8.31
CA PRO A 117 3.95 -14.82 8.82
C PRO A 117 3.57 -14.19 10.17
N TYR A 118 2.31 -13.79 10.32
CA TYR A 118 1.88 -12.87 11.38
C TYR A 118 1.18 -13.52 12.56
N TYR A 119 0.87 -14.81 12.51
CA TYR A 119 0.05 -15.44 13.57
C TYR A 119 0.80 -15.52 14.91
N PHE A 120 2.10 -15.86 14.88
CA PHE A 120 2.96 -15.84 16.05
C PHE A 120 4.17 -14.92 15.85
N PRO A 121 4.70 -14.32 16.95
CA PRO A 121 5.95 -13.58 16.89
C PRO A 121 7.09 -14.43 16.32
N SER A 122 7.90 -13.82 15.46
CA SER A 122 9.11 -14.43 14.91
C SER A 122 10.35 -13.77 15.52
N THR A 123 11.48 -14.47 15.51
CA THR A 123 12.78 -13.85 15.76
C THR A 123 13.30 -13.15 14.51
N VAL A 124 14.25 -12.22 14.68
CA VAL A 124 14.87 -11.53 13.54
C VAL A 124 15.62 -12.52 12.64
N GLU A 125 16.31 -13.51 13.23
CA GLU A 125 17.04 -14.54 12.51
C GLU A 125 16.11 -15.42 11.65
N ASN A 126 14.97 -15.82 12.22
CA ASN A 126 13.94 -16.57 11.49
C ASN A 126 13.33 -15.75 10.37
N ALA A 127 13.11 -14.44 10.60
CA ALA A 127 12.61 -13.54 9.56
C ALA A 127 13.61 -13.41 8.40
N VAL A 128 14.90 -13.20 8.68
CA VAL A 128 15.96 -13.13 7.65
C VAL A 128 16.06 -14.44 6.88
N ARG A 129 16.01 -15.58 7.59
CA ARG A 129 16.00 -16.91 6.97
C ARG A 129 14.79 -17.08 6.06
N PHE A 130 13.61 -16.72 6.51
CA PHE A 130 12.37 -16.80 5.73
C PHE A 130 12.48 -16.01 4.41
N PHE A 131 12.95 -14.76 4.44
CA PHE A 131 13.13 -13.97 3.21
C PHE A 131 14.12 -14.62 2.25
N ARG A 132 15.19 -15.22 2.75
CA ARG A 132 16.19 -15.93 1.94
C ARG A 132 15.57 -17.14 1.26
N GLU A 133 14.93 -18.03 2.03
CA GLU A 133 14.31 -19.25 1.51
C GLU A 133 13.23 -18.94 0.47
N ILE A 134 12.41 -17.89 0.69
CA ILE A 134 11.42 -17.45 -0.30
C ILE A 134 12.09 -16.92 -1.58
N ALA A 135 13.16 -16.15 -1.46
CA ALA A 135 13.90 -15.64 -2.61
C ALA A 135 14.54 -16.76 -3.45
N GLU A 136 15.07 -17.79 -2.79
CA GLU A 136 15.64 -18.99 -3.44
C GLU A 136 14.56 -19.79 -4.19
N LEU A 137 13.37 -19.93 -3.61
CA LEU A 137 12.24 -20.64 -4.24
C LEU A 137 11.66 -19.89 -5.44
N PHE A 138 11.72 -18.53 -5.44
CA PHE A 138 11.13 -17.68 -6.47
C PHE A 138 12.13 -16.66 -7.04
N PRO A 139 13.19 -17.12 -7.71
CA PRO A 139 14.33 -16.27 -8.09
C PRO A 139 14.00 -15.19 -9.15
N LYS A 140 12.83 -15.24 -9.78
CA LYS A 140 12.40 -14.29 -10.82
C LYS A 140 11.50 -13.19 -10.29
N LEU A 141 10.97 -13.31 -9.06
CA LEU A 141 10.09 -12.30 -8.47
C LEU A 141 10.89 -11.30 -7.64
N ALA A 142 10.61 -10.02 -7.84
CA ALA A 142 11.11 -8.98 -6.95
C ALA A 142 10.37 -9.02 -5.61
N ILE A 143 11.07 -8.73 -4.51
CA ILE A 143 10.51 -8.68 -3.17
C ILE A 143 10.55 -7.25 -2.65
N LEU A 144 9.37 -6.70 -2.34
CA LEU A 144 9.19 -5.51 -1.54
C LEU A 144 8.89 -5.97 -0.11
N ILE A 145 9.81 -5.81 0.83
CA ILE A 145 9.58 -6.16 2.22
C ILE A 145 8.42 -5.33 2.79
N TYR A 146 7.41 -6.00 3.34
CA TYR A 146 6.36 -5.36 4.12
C TYR A 146 6.77 -5.35 5.59
N HIS A 147 7.35 -4.25 6.05
CA HIS A 147 7.79 -4.10 7.44
C HIS A 147 6.72 -3.37 8.24
N ASN A 148 5.96 -4.13 9.01
CA ASN A 148 4.90 -3.64 9.90
C ASN A 148 4.98 -4.39 11.24
N PRO A 149 5.84 -3.96 12.17
CA PRO A 149 6.04 -4.65 13.45
C PRO A 149 4.77 -4.82 14.28
N ALA A 150 3.83 -3.88 14.19
CA ALA A 150 2.57 -3.97 14.93
C ALA A 150 1.68 -5.14 14.49
N LEU A 151 1.79 -5.58 13.23
CA LEU A 151 0.99 -6.68 12.66
C LEU A 151 1.79 -7.96 12.49
N HIS A 152 3.09 -7.86 12.24
CA HIS A 152 3.95 -9.01 11.97
C HIS A 152 4.74 -9.47 13.21
N HIS A 153 4.59 -8.78 14.33
CA HIS A 153 5.18 -9.11 15.64
C HIS A 153 6.70 -9.32 15.63
N VAL A 154 7.40 -8.71 14.66
CA VAL A 154 8.85 -8.71 14.57
C VAL A 154 9.34 -7.37 14.02
N THR A 155 10.37 -6.82 14.65
CA THR A 155 11.06 -5.61 14.16
C THR A 155 12.39 -6.02 13.55
N LEU A 156 12.54 -5.82 12.24
CA LEU A 156 13.82 -6.02 11.55
C LEU A 156 14.77 -4.91 11.99
N SER A 157 15.82 -5.26 12.73
CA SER A 157 16.85 -4.32 13.14
C SER A 157 17.68 -3.82 11.95
N VAL A 158 18.41 -2.72 12.10
CA VAL A 158 19.28 -2.21 11.03
C VAL A 158 20.33 -3.25 10.64
N GLU A 159 20.91 -3.94 11.62
CA GLU A 159 21.94 -4.95 11.43
C GLU A 159 21.42 -6.15 10.62
N SER A 160 20.14 -6.51 10.75
CA SER A 160 19.54 -7.59 9.94
C SER A 160 19.59 -7.30 8.43
N PHE A 161 19.62 -6.03 8.05
CA PHE A 161 19.73 -5.63 6.64
C PHE A 161 21.11 -5.90 6.03
N GLU A 162 22.18 -6.09 6.82
CA GLU A 162 23.46 -6.55 6.30
C GLU A 162 23.37 -7.93 5.60
N ALA A 163 22.44 -8.77 6.06
CA ALA A 163 22.13 -10.03 5.41
C ALA A 163 21.11 -9.88 4.27
N LEU A 164 20.06 -9.06 4.47
CA LEU A 164 18.98 -8.88 3.50
C LEU A 164 19.45 -8.19 2.21
N VAL A 165 20.40 -7.26 2.26
CA VAL A 165 20.96 -6.60 1.07
C VAL A 165 21.79 -7.55 0.16
N LYS A 166 22.10 -8.75 0.64
CA LYS A 166 22.80 -9.78 -0.15
C LYS A 166 21.85 -10.65 -0.96
N ILE A 167 20.53 -10.48 -0.76
CA ILE A 167 19.48 -11.21 -1.46
C ILE A 167 19.03 -10.34 -2.64
N PRO A 168 19.39 -10.66 -3.89
CA PRO A 168 19.19 -9.77 -5.04
C PRO A 168 17.73 -9.54 -5.40
N GLN A 169 16.82 -10.43 -4.96
CA GLN A 169 15.39 -10.28 -5.16
C GLN A 169 14.77 -9.19 -4.26
N ILE A 170 15.40 -8.86 -3.13
CA ILE A 170 14.91 -7.81 -2.24
C ILE A 170 15.31 -6.45 -2.81
N VAL A 171 14.35 -5.77 -3.42
CA VAL A 171 14.57 -4.51 -4.15
C VAL A 171 13.99 -3.29 -3.44
N GLY A 172 13.09 -3.50 -2.48
CA GLY A 172 12.44 -2.43 -1.75
C GLY A 172 11.91 -2.84 -0.40
N MET A 173 11.52 -1.84 0.38
CA MET A 173 10.85 -2.01 1.67
C MET A 173 9.79 -0.93 1.87
N LYS A 174 8.60 -1.33 2.29
CA LYS A 174 7.60 -0.45 2.88
C LYS A 174 7.86 -0.39 4.38
N ASP A 175 8.38 0.74 4.85
CA ASP A 175 8.66 0.98 6.26
C ASP A 175 7.66 1.95 6.89
N SER A 176 7.24 1.68 8.12
CA SER A 176 6.17 2.44 8.77
C SER A 176 6.53 2.96 10.16
N HIS A 177 7.73 2.67 10.69
CA HIS A 177 7.92 2.84 12.12
C HIS A 177 9.27 3.43 12.56
N ARG A 178 10.28 3.47 11.69
CA ARG A 178 11.61 3.95 12.12
C ARG A 178 11.62 5.44 12.42
N ASP A 179 12.28 5.79 13.52
CA ASP A 179 12.67 7.17 13.78
C ASP A 179 13.79 7.63 12.85
N THR A 180 14.11 8.91 12.87
CA THR A 180 15.12 9.51 11.99
C THR A 180 16.52 8.91 12.17
N THR A 181 16.93 8.58 13.39
CA THR A 181 18.26 8.01 13.68
C THR A 181 18.39 6.60 13.13
N ALA A 182 17.39 5.74 13.40
CA ALA A 182 17.34 4.38 12.88
C ALA A 182 17.23 4.37 11.35
N PHE A 183 16.51 5.34 10.77
CA PHE A 183 16.39 5.49 9.32
C PHE A 183 17.72 5.86 8.65
N LEU A 184 18.46 6.82 9.20
CA LEU A 184 19.79 7.21 8.69
C LEU A 184 20.76 6.03 8.69
N ARG A 185 20.83 5.29 9.81
CA ARG A 185 21.66 4.08 9.91
C ARG A 185 21.24 3.01 8.90
N LEU A 186 19.93 2.83 8.71
CA LEU A 186 19.43 1.90 7.69
C LEU A 186 19.90 2.31 6.29
N GLN A 187 19.85 3.60 5.95
CA GLN A 187 20.26 4.10 4.63
C GLN A 187 21.75 3.84 4.33
N GLU A 188 22.62 3.82 5.34
CA GLU A 188 24.02 3.45 5.17
C GLU A 188 24.17 2.00 4.68
N VAL A 189 23.31 1.09 5.17
CA VAL A 189 23.34 -0.33 4.81
C VAL A 189 22.66 -0.60 3.47
N VAL A 190 21.50 0.03 3.21
CA VAL A 190 20.63 -0.36 2.07
C VAL A 190 20.81 0.49 0.81
N ARG A 191 21.54 1.60 0.90
CA ARG A 191 21.71 2.56 -0.21
C ARG A 191 22.03 1.90 -1.54
N GLY A 192 21.20 2.18 -2.55
CA GLY A 192 21.36 1.68 -3.91
C GLY A 192 21.01 0.20 -4.11
N LYS A 193 20.61 -0.51 -3.06
CA LYS A 193 20.23 -1.95 -3.11
C LYS A 193 18.78 -2.20 -2.73
N ILE A 194 18.26 -1.49 -1.72
CA ILE A 194 16.87 -1.60 -1.29
C ILE A 194 16.29 -0.20 -1.18
N SER A 195 15.27 0.10 -1.97
CA SER A 195 14.53 1.36 -1.90
C SER A 195 13.59 1.37 -0.70
N VAL A 196 13.65 2.41 0.12
CA VAL A 196 12.78 2.52 1.30
C VAL A 196 11.64 3.49 1.01
N MET A 197 10.40 2.95 1.09
CA MET A 197 9.15 3.70 0.95
C MET A 197 8.60 3.98 2.35
N VAL A 198 8.55 5.25 2.73
CA VAL A 198 8.12 5.69 4.07
C VAL A 198 6.63 6.08 4.09
N ASN A 199 6.08 6.40 5.25
CA ASN A 199 4.75 6.99 5.35
C ASN A 199 4.73 8.37 4.68
N ALA A 200 3.64 8.71 4.00
CA ALA A 200 3.50 9.99 3.29
C ALA A 200 3.80 11.20 4.18
N ILE A 201 3.40 11.17 5.46
CA ILE A 201 3.64 12.27 6.42
C ILE A 201 5.14 12.43 6.76
N GLN A 202 5.91 11.35 6.69
CA GLN A 202 7.36 11.37 6.94
C GLN A 202 8.16 11.74 5.69
N TYR A 203 7.55 11.75 4.51
CA TYR A 203 8.27 11.76 3.25
C TYR A 203 9.20 12.97 3.08
N VAL A 204 8.75 14.18 3.42
CA VAL A 204 9.56 15.40 3.18
C VAL A 204 10.94 15.34 3.87
N PRO A 205 11.04 15.14 5.21
CA PRO A 205 12.35 15.03 5.85
C PRO A 205 13.10 13.75 5.47
N TYR A 206 12.40 12.63 5.28
CA TYR A 206 13.05 11.36 4.98
C TYR A 206 13.56 11.26 3.54
N ALA A 207 12.97 11.98 2.58
CA ALA A 207 13.50 12.08 1.23
C ALA A 207 14.90 12.70 1.21
N GLN A 208 15.15 13.71 2.06
CA GLN A 208 16.48 14.31 2.20
C GLN A 208 17.51 13.37 2.83
N MET A 209 17.03 12.34 3.54
CA MET A 209 17.84 11.28 4.13
C MET A 209 17.94 10.03 3.26
N GLY A 210 17.36 10.04 2.04
CA GLY A 210 17.47 8.94 1.07
C GLY A 210 16.22 8.05 0.93
N ALA A 211 15.05 8.44 1.47
CA ALA A 211 13.80 7.73 1.16
C ALA A 211 13.48 7.86 -0.33
N ALA A 212 13.22 6.74 -0.99
CA ALA A 212 12.93 6.69 -2.42
C ALA A 212 11.53 7.21 -2.77
N GLY A 213 10.62 7.14 -1.82
CA GLY A 213 9.23 7.54 -2.00
C GLY A 213 8.40 7.28 -0.75
N PHE A 214 7.11 7.29 -0.94
CA PHE A 214 6.15 7.05 0.15
C PHE A 214 5.00 6.15 -0.30
N TRP A 215 4.38 5.50 0.67
CA TRP A 215 3.16 4.72 0.45
C TRP A 215 1.93 5.47 0.97
N SER A 216 0.80 5.27 0.31
CA SER A 216 -0.47 5.87 0.71
C SER A 216 -1.67 4.96 0.44
N ILE A 217 -2.61 4.96 1.37
CA ILE A 217 -3.97 4.44 1.25
C ILE A 217 -4.89 5.55 0.72
N ASP A 218 -4.72 6.74 1.25
CA ASP A 218 -5.58 7.90 0.99
C ASP A 218 -5.50 8.39 -0.47
N ALA A 219 -4.50 7.96 -1.24
CA ALA A 219 -4.41 8.21 -2.68
C ALA A 219 -5.67 7.73 -3.44
N TRP A 220 -6.38 6.73 -2.93
CA TRP A 220 -7.61 6.21 -3.52
C TRP A 220 -8.85 7.08 -3.28
N MET A 221 -8.73 8.16 -2.51
CA MET A 221 -9.72 9.23 -2.45
C MET A 221 -9.50 10.31 -3.53
N GLY A 222 -8.47 10.17 -4.36
CA GLY A 222 -7.97 11.11 -5.36
C GLY A 222 -6.49 11.42 -5.10
N PRO A 223 -5.59 11.10 -6.04
CA PRO A 223 -4.14 11.10 -5.80
C PRO A 223 -3.46 12.47 -5.89
N TRP A 224 -4.16 13.50 -6.34
CA TRP A 224 -3.60 14.79 -6.73
C TRP A 224 -2.76 15.49 -5.66
N PRO A 225 -3.17 15.54 -4.39
CA PRO A 225 -2.34 16.14 -3.34
C PRO A 225 -1.01 15.40 -3.15
N PHE A 226 -1.00 14.08 -3.33
CA PHE A 226 0.21 13.28 -3.24
C PHE A 226 1.10 13.42 -4.46
N PHE A 227 0.53 13.56 -5.65
CA PHE A 227 1.32 13.89 -6.85
C PHE A 227 2.00 15.25 -6.69
N ALA A 228 1.27 16.26 -6.18
CA ALA A 228 1.86 17.55 -5.90
C ALA A 228 3.01 17.46 -4.88
N LEU A 229 2.84 16.67 -3.81
CA LEU A 229 3.89 16.41 -2.81
C LEU A 229 5.12 15.75 -3.44
N ARG A 230 4.91 14.65 -4.18
CA ARG A 230 5.98 13.93 -4.90
C ARG A 230 6.76 14.88 -5.81
N ASP A 231 6.04 15.64 -6.62
CA ASP A 231 6.64 16.50 -7.64
C ASP A 231 7.36 17.71 -7.02
N ALA A 232 6.88 18.24 -5.90
CA ALA A 232 7.58 19.28 -5.15
C ALA A 232 8.93 18.75 -4.60
N VAL A 233 8.92 17.55 -4.01
CA VAL A 233 10.15 16.91 -3.53
C VAL A 233 11.11 16.59 -4.68
N LYS A 234 10.62 16.06 -5.81
CA LYS A 234 11.44 15.80 -7.00
C LYS A 234 12.12 17.05 -7.58
N ARG A 235 11.49 18.23 -7.43
CA ARG A 235 12.05 19.52 -7.86
C ARG A 235 12.88 20.23 -6.80
N ASP A 236 13.09 19.59 -5.65
CA ASP A 236 13.73 20.18 -4.46
C ASP A 236 13.03 21.45 -3.94
N ASP A 237 11.75 21.61 -4.24
CA ASP A 237 10.93 22.70 -3.70
C ASP A 237 10.41 22.35 -2.30
N LEU A 238 11.30 22.42 -1.32
CA LEU A 238 11.02 22.06 0.06
C LEU A 238 9.97 22.97 0.71
N LYS A 239 9.86 24.23 0.25
CA LYS A 239 8.84 25.14 0.75
C LYS A 239 7.45 24.70 0.33
N ALA A 240 7.25 24.37 -0.93
CA ALA A 240 5.99 23.81 -1.43
C ALA A 240 5.71 22.44 -0.78
N ALA A 241 6.70 21.54 -0.73
CA ALA A 241 6.56 20.23 -0.12
C ALA A 241 6.13 20.32 1.35
N ARG A 242 6.73 21.23 2.14
CA ARG A 242 6.33 21.50 3.52
C ARG A 242 4.88 21.98 3.62
N THR A 243 4.47 22.91 2.74
CA THR A 243 3.09 23.41 2.73
C THR A 243 2.12 22.27 2.48
N ILE A 244 2.37 21.46 1.46
CA ILE A 244 1.50 20.34 1.07
C ILE A 244 1.40 19.31 2.21
N ILE A 245 2.52 18.95 2.84
CA ILE A 245 2.49 17.93 3.90
C ILE A 245 1.74 18.40 5.16
N LEU A 246 1.82 19.68 5.50
CA LEU A 246 1.05 20.25 6.60
C LEU A 246 -0.46 20.23 6.30
N GLU A 247 -0.86 20.47 5.06
CA GLU A 247 -2.25 20.37 4.64
C GLU A 247 -2.74 18.91 4.64
N LEU A 248 -1.89 17.95 4.25
CA LEU A 248 -2.18 16.52 4.28
C LEU A 248 -2.30 15.97 5.70
N ALA A 249 -1.43 16.40 6.61
CA ALA A 249 -1.40 15.92 8.00
C ALA A 249 -2.74 16.13 8.72
N GLY A 250 -3.40 17.27 8.51
CA GLY A 250 -4.71 17.55 9.12
C GLY A 250 -4.71 17.48 10.66
N PRO A 251 -5.85 17.58 11.30
CA PRO A 251 -5.95 17.39 12.74
C PRO A 251 -5.68 15.93 13.09
N THR A 252 -4.65 15.69 13.91
CA THR A 252 -4.25 14.37 14.35
C THR A 252 -5.32 13.80 15.30
N ARG A 253 -6.08 12.81 14.84
CA ARG A 253 -6.86 11.95 15.73
C ARG A 253 -6.27 10.55 15.64
N THR A 254 -5.77 10.04 16.76
CA THR A 254 -5.42 8.63 16.90
C THR A 254 -6.72 7.82 16.82
N MET A 255 -6.93 7.15 15.69
CA MET A 255 -8.03 6.20 15.55
C MET A 255 -7.59 4.85 16.09
N ASN A 256 -8.47 4.15 16.78
CA ASN A 256 -8.23 2.76 17.16
C ASN A 256 -7.86 1.94 15.92
N LEU A 257 -6.84 1.09 16.04
CA LEU A 257 -6.35 0.24 14.95
C LEU A 257 -7.48 -0.60 14.32
N SER A 258 -8.45 -1.05 15.15
CA SER A 258 -9.60 -1.84 14.70
C SER A 258 -10.47 -1.15 13.64
N TRP A 259 -10.53 0.20 13.63
CA TRP A 259 -11.37 0.94 12.69
C TRP A 259 -10.58 1.64 11.57
N ARG A 260 -9.26 1.66 11.66
CA ARG A 260 -8.43 2.47 10.76
C ARG A 260 -8.55 2.03 9.31
N GLU A 261 -8.40 0.75 9.05
CA GLU A 261 -8.40 0.22 7.68
C GLU A 261 -9.83 0.19 7.10
N THR A 262 -10.81 -0.20 7.91
CA THR A 262 -12.23 -0.24 7.51
C THR A 262 -12.78 1.16 7.24
N ALA A 263 -12.47 2.12 8.10
CA ALA A 263 -12.86 3.51 7.93
C ALA A 263 -12.20 4.14 6.69
N ALA A 264 -10.97 3.74 6.35
CA ALA A 264 -10.31 4.21 5.15
C ALA A 264 -11.03 3.76 3.86
N LYS A 265 -11.50 2.52 3.79
CA LYS A 265 -12.27 2.01 2.63
C LYS A 265 -13.60 2.75 2.48
N LEU A 266 -14.30 3.01 3.60
CA LEU A 266 -15.50 3.85 3.61
C LEU A 266 -15.23 5.27 3.08
N ALA A 267 -14.14 5.90 3.53
CA ALA A 267 -13.76 7.23 3.04
C ALA A 267 -13.47 7.24 1.54
N ILE A 268 -12.87 6.19 1.00
CA ILE A 268 -12.60 6.05 -0.43
C ILE A 268 -13.90 5.97 -1.22
N ALA A 269 -14.86 5.17 -0.75
CA ALA A 269 -16.19 5.09 -1.36
C ALA A 269 -16.88 6.46 -1.36
N MET A 270 -16.89 7.17 -0.21
CA MET A 270 -17.49 8.50 -0.09
C MET A 270 -16.80 9.55 -0.98
N ALA A 271 -15.50 9.45 -1.19
CA ALA A 271 -14.75 10.41 -2.01
C ALA A 271 -15.08 10.31 -3.50
N GLY A 272 -15.55 9.15 -3.98
CA GLY A 272 -16.04 8.93 -5.34
C GLY A 272 -14.96 8.94 -6.43
N TYR A 273 -13.70 8.84 -6.07
CA TYR A 273 -12.63 8.66 -7.05
C TYR A 273 -12.65 7.27 -7.65
N VAL A 274 -12.81 6.24 -6.81
CA VAL A 274 -13.05 4.85 -7.23
C VAL A 274 -14.21 4.27 -6.42
N GLU A 275 -14.77 3.15 -6.88
CA GLU A 275 -15.80 2.40 -6.17
C GLU A 275 -15.18 1.10 -5.59
N PRO A 276 -14.78 1.08 -4.31
CA PRO A 276 -14.10 -0.09 -3.73
C PRO A 276 -15.06 -1.22 -3.35
N GLY A 277 -16.37 -0.97 -3.34
CA GLY A 277 -17.38 -1.89 -2.81
C GLY A 277 -17.41 -1.95 -1.28
N PRO A 278 -18.27 -2.80 -0.70
CA PRO A 278 -18.44 -2.93 0.74
C PRO A 278 -17.22 -3.56 1.42
N LEU A 279 -17.22 -3.47 2.74
CA LEU A 279 -16.28 -4.22 3.60
C LEU A 279 -16.64 -5.71 3.62
N ARG A 280 -15.64 -6.55 3.93
CA ARG A 280 -15.83 -7.98 4.22
C ARG A 280 -15.91 -8.24 5.72
N PRO A 281 -16.63 -9.29 6.15
CA PRO A 281 -16.64 -9.69 7.55
C PRO A 281 -15.21 -9.90 8.09
N PRO A 282 -14.98 -9.64 9.41
CA PRO A 282 -15.95 -9.24 10.43
C PRO A 282 -16.11 -7.70 10.58
N PHE A 283 -15.64 -6.88 9.65
CA PHE A 283 -15.49 -5.42 9.79
C PHE A 283 -16.68 -4.63 9.23
N LEU A 284 -17.91 -5.13 9.41
CA LEU A 284 -19.10 -4.54 8.79
C LEU A 284 -19.68 -3.36 9.58
N ASP A 285 -19.61 -3.41 10.90
CA ASP A 285 -20.25 -2.42 11.77
C ASP A 285 -19.28 -1.29 12.09
N ILE A 286 -19.53 -0.12 11.51
CA ILE A 286 -18.73 1.08 11.75
C ILE A 286 -19.54 2.03 12.65
N PRO A 287 -19.02 2.45 13.82
CA PRO A 287 -19.71 3.38 14.70
C PRO A 287 -20.07 4.70 14.01
N PRO A 288 -21.24 5.30 14.31
CA PRO A 288 -21.68 6.53 13.66
C PRO A 288 -20.69 7.68 13.77
N GLU A 289 -20.00 7.81 14.90
CA GLU A 289 -18.97 8.84 15.12
C GLU A 289 -17.74 8.64 14.21
N VAL A 290 -17.42 7.38 13.84
CA VAL A 290 -16.36 7.07 12.89
C VAL A 290 -16.80 7.47 11.48
N ILE A 291 -18.06 7.15 11.11
CA ILE A 291 -18.64 7.55 9.82
C ILE A 291 -18.58 9.06 9.66
N GLU A 292 -19.04 9.81 10.68
CA GLU A 292 -19.04 11.26 10.66
C GLU A 292 -17.62 11.86 10.56
N ALA A 293 -16.66 11.24 11.23
CA ALA A 293 -15.26 11.62 11.11
C ALA A 293 -14.73 11.40 9.68
N GLN A 294 -15.14 10.32 9.00
CA GLN A 294 -14.75 10.09 7.61
C GLN A 294 -15.41 11.08 6.64
N LYS A 295 -16.67 11.47 6.83
CA LYS A 295 -17.29 12.53 6.03
C LYS A 295 -16.46 13.82 6.07
N LYS A 296 -16.08 14.29 7.26
CA LYS A 296 -15.22 15.47 7.43
C LYS A 296 -13.84 15.32 6.77
N LYS A 297 -13.25 14.12 6.86
CA LYS A 297 -11.99 13.80 6.18
C LYS A 297 -12.14 13.90 4.66
N VAL A 298 -13.20 13.34 4.10
CA VAL A 298 -13.48 13.35 2.65
C VAL A 298 -13.71 14.76 2.14
N GLU A 299 -14.52 15.58 2.83
CA GLU A 299 -14.73 16.97 2.44
C GLU A 299 -13.42 17.77 2.38
N ARG A 300 -12.53 17.58 3.39
CA ARG A 300 -11.21 18.19 3.38
C ARG A 300 -10.37 17.67 2.21
N TRP A 301 -10.40 16.36 1.98
CA TRP A 301 -9.64 15.73 0.89
C TRP A 301 -10.09 16.23 -0.49
N GLN A 302 -11.38 16.38 -0.71
CA GLN A 302 -11.94 16.92 -1.97
C GLN A 302 -11.48 18.36 -2.20
N ARG A 303 -11.41 19.20 -1.15
CA ARG A 303 -10.83 20.56 -1.26
C ARG A 303 -9.36 20.53 -1.67
N LEU A 304 -8.57 19.59 -1.12
CA LEU A 304 -7.16 19.43 -1.51
C LEU A 304 -7.04 18.94 -2.95
N CYS A 305 -7.86 17.98 -3.36
CA CYS A 305 -7.89 17.52 -4.76
C CYS A 305 -8.24 18.67 -5.71
N ALA A 306 -9.23 19.49 -5.38
CA ALA A 306 -9.60 20.67 -6.18
C ALA A 306 -8.45 21.71 -6.26
N LYS A 307 -7.69 21.86 -5.19
CA LYS A 307 -6.52 22.76 -5.14
C LYS A 307 -5.37 22.28 -6.01
N TYR A 308 -5.10 20.99 -5.99
CA TYR A 308 -3.89 20.40 -6.64
C TYR A 308 -4.17 19.81 -8.02
N SER A 309 -5.41 19.71 -8.44
CA SER A 309 -5.80 19.30 -9.80
C SER A 309 -6.94 20.15 -10.34
N PRO A 310 -6.64 21.13 -11.19
CA PRO A 310 -7.68 21.91 -11.88
C PRO A 310 -8.67 21.04 -12.67
N ALA A 311 -8.20 19.97 -13.28
CA ALA A 311 -9.05 19.01 -14.00
C ALA A 311 -10.05 18.29 -13.07
N TYR A 312 -9.70 18.03 -11.81
CA TYR A 312 -10.60 17.43 -10.83
C TYR A 312 -11.71 18.41 -10.41
N ALA A 313 -11.39 19.70 -10.28
CA ALA A 313 -12.37 20.73 -9.93
C ALA A 313 -13.48 20.90 -10.97
N ALA A 314 -13.18 20.61 -12.24
CA ALA A 314 -14.10 20.68 -13.37
C ALA A 314 -14.98 19.44 -13.57
N ALA A 315 -14.66 18.31 -12.87
CA ALA A 315 -15.44 17.08 -12.99
C ALA A 315 -16.77 17.18 -12.21
N PRO A 316 -17.90 16.64 -12.74
CA PRO A 316 -19.18 16.66 -12.04
C PRO A 316 -19.07 15.86 -10.74
N LYS A 317 -19.33 16.52 -9.61
CA LYS A 317 -19.32 15.88 -8.28
C LYS A 317 -20.51 14.92 -8.20
N ARG A 318 -20.27 13.64 -7.94
CA ARG A 318 -21.33 12.70 -7.56
C ARG A 318 -21.92 13.20 -6.23
N ALA A 319 -23.24 13.36 -6.19
CA ALA A 319 -23.96 13.63 -4.95
C ALA A 319 -23.67 12.48 -3.96
N VAL A 320 -23.24 12.84 -2.77
CA VAL A 320 -23.10 11.87 -1.68
C VAL A 320 -24.52 11.44 -1.33
N ALA A 321 -24.88 10.20 -1.66
CA ALA A 321 -26.13 9.61 -1.18
C ALA A 321 -26.09 9.59 0.35
N GLY A 322 -27.09 10.20 0.97
CA GLY A 322 -27.26 10.36 2.42
C GLY A 322 -27.56 9.05 3.12
#